data_c6c7159717a4c8b9fe1124b675d2b29f
#
_entry.id   c6c7159717a4c8b9fe1124b675d2b29f
#
_cell.length_a   1.000
_cell.length_b   1.000
_cell.length_c   1.000
_cell.angle_alpha   90.00
_cell.angle_beta   90.00
_cell.angle_gamma   90.00
#
_symmetry.space_group_name_H-M   'P 1'
#
loop_
_entity.id
_entity.type
_entity.pdbx_description
1 polymer ?
#
loop_
_entity_poly.entity_id
_entity_poly.type
_entity_poly.pdbx_seq_one_letter_code
_entity_poly.pdbx_strand_id
1 'polypeptide(L)'
;LAIGLGILVKEPIHTLSLDEVARKAEISRSLLFHYFPTKSDYFDAVLDVAAQRVLDNTAPPADADPEAALRHIVVALFEQIDRRREFYLAFIFGQGALTLGGDRVATLRADLGRRVVDALELGERPGAVTIVHAWVAYVEDLALQWTSVPDRERSDTLSERADHCVAALHSLIALLPAETER
;
A
#
# COMPACT_ATOMS: atom_id res chain seq x y z
N LEU A 1 15.02 -10.31 -4.48
CA LEU A 1 14.19 -9.13 -4.14
C LEU A 1 13.83 -9.09 -2.65
N ALA A 2 13.46 -10.21 -1.99
CA ALA A 2 13.15 -10.23 -0.56
C ALA A 2 14.31 -9.70 0.34
N ILE A 3 15.55 -9.97 -0.04
CA ILE A 3 16.74 -9.44 0.65
C ILE A 3 16.82 -7.91 0.50
N GLY A 4 16.52 -7.38 -0.69
CA GLY A 4 16.46 -5.94 -0.93
C GLY A 4 15.43 -5.24 -0.06
N LEU A 5 14.24 -5.82 0.07
CA LEU A 5 13.21 -5.32 1.01
C LEU A 5 13.72 -5.25 2.45
N GLY A 6 14.47 -6.27 2.91
CA GLY A 6 15.05 -6.30 4.25
C GLY A 6 16.17 -5.27 4.47
N ILE A 7 16.89 -4.89 3.43
CA ILE A 7 17.94 -3.85 3.49
C ILE A 7 17.30 -2.46 3.50
N LEU A 8 16.32 -2.22 2.63
CA LEU A 8 15.64 -0.92 2.50
C LEU A 8 14.88 -0.49 3.77
N VAL A 9 14.49 -1.45 4.61
CA VAL A 9 13.91 -1.14 5.94
C VAL A 9 14.93 -0.54 6.89
N LYS A 10 16.22 -0.89 6.73
CA LYS A 10 17.28 -0.57 7.71
C LYS A 10 18.19 0.55 7.25
N GLU A 11 18.29 0.78 5.95
CA GLU A 11 19.28 1.69 5.38
C GLU A 11 18.64 2.56 4.28
N PRO A 12 19.04 3.84 4.19
CA PRO A 12 18.62 4.70 3.09
C PRO A 12 19.02 4.11 1.72
N ILE A 13 18.20 4.34 0.70
CA ILE A 13 18.41 3.77 -0.64
C ILE A 13 19.79 4.07 -1.24
N HIS A 14 20.35 5.26 -0.96
CA HIS A 14 21.65 5.65 -1.50
C HIS A 14 22.80 4.83 -0.91
N THR A 15 22.63 4.23 0.26
CA THR A 15 23.61 3.34 0.90
C THR A 15 23.52 1.91 0.38
N LEU A 16 22.44 1.53 -0.32
CA LEU A 16 22.27 0.19 -0.86
C LEU A 16 23.44 -0.20 -1.76
N SER A 17 24.11 -1.30 -1.42
CA SER A 17 25.17 -1.91 -2.23
C SER A 17 24.65 -3.16 -2.95
N LEU A 18 24.65 -3.14 -4.28
CA LEU A 18 24.30 -4.34 -5.06
C LEU A 18 25.29 -5.50 -4.82
N ASP A 19 26.54 -5.20 -4.45
CA ASP A 19 27.52 -6.22 -4.07
C ASP A 19 27.11 -6.92 -2.76
N GLU A 20 26.60 -6.17 -1.80
CA GLU A 20 26.06 -6.70 -0.54
C GLU A 20 24.79 -7.53 -0.80
N VAL A 21 23.91 -7.06 -1.68
CA VAL A 21 22.73 -7.81 -2.09
C VAL A 21 23.12 -9.14 -2.73
N ALA A 22 24.08 -9.13 -3.66
CA ALA A 22 24.56 -10.34 -4.31
C ALA A 22 25.15 -11.34 -3.29
N ARG A 23 25.96 -10.84 -2.36
CA ARG A 23 26.56 -11.65 -1.28
C ARG A 23 25.50 -12.25 -0.36
N LYS A 24 24.50 -11.47 0.08
CA LYS A 24 23.41 -11.95 0.94
C LYS A 24 22.45 -12.90 0.21
N ALA A 25 22.35 -12.76 -1.11
CA ALA A 25 21.52 -13.62 -1.96
C ALA A 25 22.26 -14.89 -2.42
N GLU A 26 23.54 -15.02 -2.08
CA GLU A 26 24.40 -16.14 -2.51
C GLU A 26 24.45 -16.31 -4.04
N ILE A 27 24.43 -15.19 -4.78
CA ILE A 27 24.54 -15.17 -6.24
C ILE A 27 25.77 -14.37 -6.68
N SER A 28 26.23 -14.61 -7.91
CA SER A 28 27.34 -13.86 -8.46
C SER A 28 26.93 -12.40 -8.74
N ARG A 29 27.88 -11.47 -8.57
CA ARG A 29 27.72 -10.07 -8.96
C ARG A 29 27.29 -9.94 -10.43
N SER A 30 27.92 -10.68 -11.32
CA SER A 30 27.61 -10.65 -12.76
C SER A 30 26.16 -11.05 -13.03
N LEU A 31 25.63 -12.04 -12.31
CA LEU A 31 24.25 -12.47 -12.44
C LEU A 31 23.28 -11.35 -11.97
N LEU A 32 23.57 -10.71 -10.85
CA LEU A 32 22.73 -9.62 -10.35
C LEU A 32 22.72 -8.44 -11.34
N PHE A 33 23.88 -8.02 -11.83
CA PHE A 33 24.00 -6.92 -12.80
C PHE A 33 23.46 -7.26 -14.19
N HIS A 34 23.37 -8.55 -14.53
CA HIS A 34 22.68 -8.98 -15.76
C HIS A 34 21.16 -8.67 -15.69
N TYR A 35 20.53 -8.89 -14.53
CA TYR A 35 19.10 -8.61 -14.34
C TYR A 35 18.81 -7.16 -13.96
N PHE A 36 19.71 -6.52 -13.23
CA PHE A 36 19.57 -5.16 -12.73
C PHE A 36 20.84 -4.35 -13.04
N PRO A 37 20.93 -3.78 -14.24
CA PRO A 37 22.12 -3.03 -14.67
C PRO A 37 22.49 -1.87 -13.74
N THR A 38 21.50 -1.25 -13.10
CA THR A 38 21.70 -0.15 -12.17
C THR A 38 21.07 -0.41 -10.81
N LYS A 39 21.47 0.37 -9.79
CA LYS A 39 20.81 0.35 -8.48
C LYS A 39 19.34 0.73 -8.57
N SER A 40 19.00 1.66 -9.47
CA SER A 40 17.63 2.10 -9.70
C SER A 40 16.77 0.94 -10.19
N ASP A 41 17.23 0.18 -11.19
CA ASP A 41 16.49 -0.97 -11.74
C ASP A 41 16.19 -2.01 -10.65
N TYR A 42 17.19 -2.27 -9.79
CA TYR A 42 17.01 -3.19 -8.66
C TYR A 42 15.99 -2.67 -7.64
N PHE A 43 16.12 -1.39 -7.30
CA PHE A 43 15.22 -0.74 -6.35
C PHE A 43 13.77 -0.73 -6.88
N ASP A 44 13.60 -0.37 -8.13
CA ASP A 44 12.32 -0.36 -8.81
C ASP A 44 11.65 -1.73 -8.75
N ALA A 45 12.38 -2.79 -9.06
CA ALA A 45 11.87 -4.15 -8.95
C ALA A 45 11.52 -4.57 -7.51
N VAL A 46 12.26 -4.06 -6.51
CA VAL A 46 11.94 -4.31 -5.09
C VAL A 46 10.64 -3.61 -4.70
N LEU A 47 10.43 -2.36 -5.15
CA LEU A 47 9.19 -1.61 -4.90
C LEU A 47 8.00 -2.25 -5.60
N ASP A 48 8.15 -2.71 -6.85
CA ASP A 48 7.09 -3.41 -7.58
C ASP A 48 6.63 -4.68 -6.85
N VAL A 49 7.58 -5.49 -6.35
CA VAL A 49 7.25 -6.66 -5.52
C VAL A 49 6.58 -6.27 -4.20
N ALA A 50 6.99 -5.15 -3.60
CA ALA A 50 6.35 -4.67 -2.38
C ALA A 50 4.91 -4.23 -2.63
N ALA A 51 4.67 -3.45 -3.68
CA ALA A 51 3.34 -3.00 -4.09
C ALA A 51 2.43 -4.21 -4.40
N GLN A 52 2.95 -5.17 -5.19
CA GLN A 52 2.19 -6.39 -5.51
C GLN A 52 1.80 -7.17 -4.25
N ARG A 53 2.68 -7.28 -3.26
CA ARG A 53 2.35 -7.94 -1.98
C ARG A 53 1.26 -7.22 -1.19
N VAL A 54 1.23 -5.89 -1.23
CA VAL A 54 0.12 -5.14 -0.62
C VAL A 54 -1.18 -5.49 -1.32
N LEU A 55 -1.18 -5.48 -2.65
CA LEU A 55 -2.36 -5.85 -3.44
C LEU A 55 -2.81 -7.30 -3.18
N ASP A 56 -1.89 -8.24 -3.15
CA ASP A 56 -2.21 -9.65 -2.87
C ASP A 56 -2.82 -9.83 -1.46
N ASN A 57 -2.21 -9.20 -0.46
CA ASN A 57 -2.65 -9.31 0.94
C ASN A 57 -3.97 -8.58 1.21
N THR A 58 -4.32 -7.56 0.43
CA THR A 58 -5.59 -6.81 0.57
C THR A 58 -6.70 -7.34 -0.34
N ALA A 59 -6.46 -8.43 -1.10
CA ALA A 59 -7.48 -9.03 -1.94
C ALA A 59 -8.59 -9.65 -1.06
N PRO A 60 -9.86 -9.22 -1.19
CA PRO A 60 -10.94 -9.82 -0.43
C PRO A 60 -11.24 -11.24 -0.94
N PRO A 61 -11.86 -12.10 -0.13
CA PRO A 61 -12.39 -13.37 -0.59
C PRO A 61 -13.35 -13.18 -1.78
N ALA A 62 -13.33 -14.11 -2.74
CA ALA A 62 -14.09 -13.99 -3.98
C ALA A 62 -15.62 -14.01 -3.78
N ASP A 63 -16.07 -14.57 -2.67
CA ASP A 63 -17.48 -14.70 -2.27
C ASP A 63 -17.89 -13.67 -1.20
N ALA A 64 -17.05 -12.73 -0.86
CA ALA A 64 -17.37 -11.68 0.10
C ALA A 64 -18.43 -10.73 -0.46
N ASP A 65 -19.41 -10.38 0.37
CA ASP A 65 -20.32 -9.27 0.04
C ASP A 65 -19.56 -7.93 0.02
N PRO A 66 -20.11 -6.88 -0.61
CA PRO A 66 -19.43 -5.59 -0.76
C PRO A 66 -18.89 -4.99 0.56
N GLU A 67 -19.68 -5.07 1.64
CA GLU A 67 -19.30 -4.53 2.95
C GLU A 67 -18.18 -5.34 3.60
N ALA A 68 -18.28 -6.67 3.55
CA ALA A 68 -17.24 -7.58 4.02
C ALA A 68 -15.96 -7.42 3.21
N ALA A 69 -16.04 -7.24 1.90
CA ALA A 69 -14.90 -6.98 1.02
C ALA A 69 -14.21 -5.65 1.38
N LEU A 70 -14.96 -4.57 1.54
CA LEU A 70 -14.43 -3.27 1.95
C LEU A 70 -13.72 -3.36 3.30
N ARG A 71 -14.38 -3.96 4.29
CA ARG A 71 -13.82 -4.15 5.63
C ARG A 71 -12.54 -4.98 5.60
N HIS A 72 -12.51 -6.05 4.80
CA HIS A 72 -11.31 -6.89 4.61
C HIS A 72 -10.14 -6.06 4.07
N ILE A 73 -10.36 -5.24 3.03
CA ILE A 73 -9.33 -4.38 2.44
C ILE A 73 -8.72 -3.47 3.53
N VAL A 74 -9.56 -2.82 4.34
CA VAL A 74 -9.10 -1.91 5.40
C VAL A 74 -8.29 -2.66 6.45
N VAL A 75 -8.81 -3.76 7.01
CA VAL A 75 -8.15 -4.56 8.04
C VAL A 75 -6.79 -5.05 7.54
N ALA A 76 -6.76 -5.64 6.34
CA ALA A 76 -5.54 -6.17 5.75
C ALA A 76 -4.49 -5.07 5.48
N LEU A 77 -4.91 -3.86 5.10
CA LEU A 77 -4.01 -2.73 4.92
C LEU A 77 -3.40 -2.27 6.25
N PHE A 78 -4.19 -2.14 7.30
CA PHE A 78 -3.70 -1.82 8.65
C PHE A 78 -2.70 -2.88 9.16
N GLU A 79 -3.02 -4.16 9.03
CA GLU A 79 -2.12 -5.25 9.41
C GLU A 79 -0.83 -5.26 8.59
N GLN A 80 -0.90 -4.95 7.30
CA GLN A 80 0.27 -4.86 6.43
C GLN A 80 1.19 -3.72 6.87
N ILE A 81 0.62 -2.57 7.21
CA ILE A 81 1.37 -1.40 7.70
C ILE A 81 1.96 -1.70 9.07
N ASP A 82 1.20 -2.29 9.99
CA ASP A 82 1.68 -2.64 11.34
C ASP A 82 2.89 -3.61 11.29
N ARG A 83 2.78 -4.67 10.49
CA ARG A 83 3.86 -5.65 10.31
C ARG A 83 5.14 -5.08 9.66
N ARG A 84 5.05 -3.99 8.88
CA ARG A 84 6.15 -3.47 8.06
C ARG A 84 6.21 -1.96 8.05
N ARG A 85 5.89 -1.33 9.16
CA ARG A 85 5.75 0.13 9.32
C ARG A 85 6.97 0.89 8.78
N GLU A 86 8.17 0.51 9.18
CA GLU A 86 9.39 1.19 8.75
C GLU A 86 9.60 1.11 7.23
N PHE A 87 9.29 -0.03 6.63
CA PHE A 87 9.33 -0.18 5.18
C PHE A 87 8.27 0.70 4.50
N TYR A 88 7.05 0.72 5.06
CA TYR A 88 5.95 1.52 4.51
C TYR A 88 6.26 3.02 4.57
N LEU A 89 6.84 3.50 5.67
CA LEU A 89 7.32 4.87 5.80
C LEU A 89 8.41 5.19 4.77
N ALA A 90 9.38 4.30 4.59
CA ALA A 90 10.43 4.46 3.60
C ALA A 90 9.89 4.45 2.16
N PHE A 91 8.85 3.67 1.90
CA PHE A 91 8.18 3.58 0.60
C PHE A 91 7.36 4.85 0.28
N ILE A 92 6.57 5.35 1.24
CA ILE A 92 5.68 6.51 1.05
C ILE A 92 6.44 7.84 1.14
N PHE A 93 7.36 7.98 2.11
CA PHE A 93 8.03 9.26 2.43
C PHE A 93 9.55 9.24 2.19
N GLY A 94 10.12 8.11 1.78
CA GLY A 94 11.56 8.00 1.52
C GLY A 94 12.02 8.94 0.40
N GLN A 95 13.29 9.35 0.44
CA GLN A 95 13.87 10.24 -0.60
C GLN A 95 13.77 9.66 -2.02
N GLY A 96 13.70 8.34 -2.15
CA GLY A 96 13.40 7.66 -3.41
C GLY A 96 11.96 7.86 -3.90
N ALA A 97 11.01 8.14 -3.02
CA ALA A 97 9.62 8.40 -3.39
C ALA A 97 9.47 9.70 -4.19
N LEU A 98 10.35 10.69 -3.97
CA LEU A 98 10.30 11.99 -4.67
C LEU A 98 10.93 11.94 -6.07
N THR A 99 11.82 10.99 -6.34
CA THR A 99 12.58 10.93 -7.59
C THR A 99 12.40 9.64 -8.40
N LEU A 100 12.10 8.51 -7.73
CA LEU A 100 12.02 7.19 -8.37
C LEU A 100 10.76 6.40 -7.99
N GLY A 101 10.11 6.70 -6.88
CA GLY A 101 8.98 5.93 -6.34
C GLY A 101 7.62 6.62 -6.35
N GLY A 102 7.54 7.93 -6.65
CA GLY A 102 6.30 8.71 -6.59
C GLY A 102 5.18 8.12 -7.46
N ASP A 103 5.51 7.70 -8.66
CA ASP A 103 4.56 7.06 -9.58
C ASP A 103 4.06 5.71 -9.05
N ARG A 104 4.92 4.96 -8.33
CA ARG A 104 4.55 3.64 -7.78
C ARG A 104 3.59 3.74 -6.59
N VAL A 105 3.79 4.73 -5.72
CA VAL A 105 2.85 5.00 -4.63
C VAL A 105 1.49 5.43 -5.19
N ALA A 106 1.49 6.31 -6.19
CA ALA A 106 0.27 6.74 -6.88
C ALA A 106 -0.42 5.55 -7.56
N THR A 107 0.35 4.68 -8.24
CA THR A 107 -0.16 3.46 -8.88
C THR A 107 -0.76 2.50 -7.86
N LEU A 108 -0.06 2.22 -6.74
CA LEU A 108 -0.58 1.36 -5.68
C LEU A 108 -1.91 1.90 -5.10
N ARG A 109 -1.98 3.21 -4.83
CA ARG A 109 -3.23 3.85 -4.36
C ARG A 109 -4.35 3.75 -5.40
N ALA A 110 -4.03 3.94 -6.67
CA ALA A 110 -4.99 3.79 -7.75
C ALA A 110 -5.51 2.35 -7.87
N ASP A 111 -4.64 1.35 -7.73
CA ASP A 111 -5.02 -0.07 -7.78
C ASP A 111 -5.85 -0.49 -6.55
N LEU A 112 -5.49 -0.02 -5.36
CA LEU A 112 -6.31 -0.21 -4.15
C LEU A 112 -7.66 0.49 -4.29
N GLY A 113 -7.67 1.71 -4.81
CA GLY A 113 -8.89 2.48 -5.05
C GLY A 113 -9.80 1.78 -6.07
N ARG A 114 -9.25 1.27 -7.16
CA ARG A 114 -10.00 0.50 -8.16
C ARG A 114 -10.67 -0.72 -7.53
N ARG A 115 -9.94 -1.47 -6.71
CA ARG A 115 -10.49 -2.61 -5.98
C ARG A 115 -11.69 -2.25 -5.11
N VAL A 116 -11.63 -1.10 -4.41
CA VAL A 116 -12.76 -0.59 -3.60
C VAL A 116 -13.92 -0.17 -4.49
N VAL A 117 -13.67 0.53 -5.60
CA VAL A 117 -14.69 0.92 -6.58
C VAL A 117 -15.40 -0.31 -7.14
N ASP A 118 -14.64 -1.35 -7.49
CA ASP A 118 -15.19 -2.60 -8.02
C ASP A 118 -15.99 -3.35 -6.95
N ALA A 119 -15.48 -3.46 -5.72
CA ALA A 119 -16.14 -4.14 -4.62
C ALA A 119 -17.49 -3.51 -4.22
N LEU A 120 -17.60 -2.19 -4.35
CA LEU A 120 -18.82 -1.42 -4.03
C LEU A 120 -19.67 -1.09 -5.26
N GLU A 121 -19.31 -1.58 -6.45
CA GLU A 121 -20.01 -1.35 -7.71
C GLU A 121 -20.20 0.14 -8.05
N LEU A 122 -19.18 0.98 -7.73
CA LEU A 122 -19.25 2.45 -7.87
C LEU A 122 -18.78 2.97 -9.23
N GLY A 123 -18.40 2.09 -10.19
CA GLY A 123 -17.69 2.45 -11.41
C GLY A 123 -18.41 3.50 -12.30
N GLU A 124 -19.71 3.47 -12.34
CA GLU A 124 -20.54 4.40 -13.12
C GLU A 124 -20.85 5.72 -12.40
N ARG A 125 -20.51 5.84 -11.12
CA ARG A 125 -20.90 6.99 -10.31
C ARG A 125 -19.88 8.14 -10.47
N PRO A 126 -20.28 9.32 -10.97
CA PRO A 126 -19.37 10.45 -11.16
C PRO A 126 -18.71 10.87 -9.84
N GLY A 127 -17.38 11.02 -9.86
CA GLY A 127 -16.59 11.43 -8.69
C GLY A 127 -16.22 10.30 -7.71
N ALA A 128 -16.78 9.09 -7.85
CA ALA A 128 -16.49 7.96 -6.96
C ALA A 128 -15.00 7.62 -6.95
N VAL A 129 -14.35 7.53 -8.11
CA VAL A 129 -12.92 7.24 -8.23
C VAL A 129 -12.08 8.27 -7.47
N THR A 130 -12.42 9.56 -7.56
CA THR A 130 -11.70 10.64 -6.86
C THR A 130 -11.85 10.53 -5.35
N ILE A 131 -13.07 10.28 -4.88
CA ILE A 131 -13.35 10.12 -3.43
C ILE A 131 -12.63 8.89 -2.89
N VAL A 132 -12.74 7.75 -3.57
CA VAL A 132 -12.08 6.52 -3.14
C VAL A 132 -10.56 6.67 -3.13
N HIS A 133 -9.98 7.34 -4.13
CA HIS A 133 -8.53 7.61 -4.15
C HIS A 133 -8.09 8.45 -2.94
N ALA A 134 -8.81 9.52 -2.62
CA ALA A 134 -8.54 10.34 -1.44
C ALA A 134 -8.75 9.56 -0.14
N TRP A 135 -9.76 8.71 -0.08
CA TRP A 135 -10.05 7.86 1.07
C TRP A 135 -8.96 6.80 1.29
N VAL A 136 -8.38 6.20 0.25
CA VAL A 136 -7.23 5.27 0.40
C VAL A 136 -6.07 5.98 1.11
N ALA A 137 -5.73 7.21 0.72
CA ALA A 137 -4.70 7.98 1.39
C ALA A 137 -5.05 8.30 2.86
N TYR A 138 -6.31 8.57 3.15
CA TYR A 138 -6.82 8.75 4.51
C TYR A 138 -6.66 7.48 5.36
N VAL A 139 -6.99 6.30 4.83
CA VAL A 139 -6.82 5.01 5.52
C VAL A 139 -5.35 4.73 5.80
N GLU A 140 -4.47 4.98 4.82
CA GLU A 140 -3.03 4.84 4.99
C GLU A 140 -2.49 5.72 6.12
N ASP A 141 -2.87 7.00 6.15
CA ASP A 141 -2.43 7.94 7.18
C ASP A 141 -2.91 7.52 8.57
N LEU A 142 -4.19 7.14 8.71
CA LEU A 142 -4.73 6.61 9.96
C LEU A 142 -4.00 5.36 10.42
N ALA A 143 -3.69 4.43 9.51
CA ALA A 143 -2.95 3.23 9.85
C ALA A 143 -1.52 3.55 10.33
N LEU A 144 -0.84 4.50 9.67
CA LEU A 144 0.48 4.97 10.09
C LEU A 144 0.46 5.65 11.45
N GLN A 145 -0.56 6.45 11.74
CA GLN A 145 -0.73 7.08 13.05
C GLN A 145 -1.01 6.03 14.12
N TRP A 146 -1.96 5.14 13.89
CA TRP A 146 -2.34 4.09 14.84
C TRP A 146 -1.19 3.14 15.16
N THR A 147 -0.41 2.73 14.15
CA THR A 147 0.75 1.85 14.30
C THR A 147 1.98 2.55 14.89
N SER A 148 1.97 3.88 15.01
CA SER A 148 3.02 4.63 15.71
C SER A 148 2.95 4.48 17.23
N VAL A 149 1.78 4.10 17.74
CA VAL A 149 1.53 3.87 19.16
C VAL A 149 1.78 2.39 19.48
N PRO A 150 2.58 2.06 20.51
CA PRO A 150 2.75 0.68 20.94
C PRO A 150 1.40 0.00 21.22
N ASP A 151 1.26 -1.26 20.83
CA ASP A 151 0.01 -2.01 20.88
C ASP A 151 -0.72 -1.92 22.24
N ARG A 152 0.02 -2.05 23.33
CA ARG A 152 -0.49 -1.93 24.72
C ARG A 152 -1.00 -0.54 25.11
N GLU A 153 -0.69 0.49 24.33
CA GLU A 153 -1.01 1.90 24.59
C GLU A 153 -2.09 2.41 23.64
N ARG A 154 -2.51 1.58 22.68
CA ARG A 154 -3.58 1.93 21.73
C ARG A 154 -4.91 2.04 22.47
N SER A 155 -5.62 3.14 22.23
CA SER A 155 -6.92 3.42 22.86
C SER A 155 -8.08 2.64 22.24
N ASP A 156 -7.88 2.15 21.02
CA ASP A 156 -8.88 1.51 20.19
C ASP A 156 -8.32 0.29 19.46
N THR A 157 -9.20 -0.61 19.11
CA THR A 157 -8.90 -1.86 18.44
C THR A 157 -8.80 -1.66 16.92
N LEU A 158 -8.14 -2.61 16.24
CA LEU A 158 -8.16 -2.66 14.77
C LEU A 158 -9.58 -2.74 14.19
N SER A 159 -10.49 -3.45 14.86
CA SER A 159 -11.89 -3.55 14.46
C SER A 159 -12.57 -2.17 14.46
N GLU A 160 -12.45 -1.41 15.54
CA GLU A 160 -13.04 -0.07 15.66
C GLU A 160 -12.44 0.89 14.63
N ARG A 161 -11.14 0.79 14.34
CA ARG A 161 -10.50 1.59 13.28
C ARG A 161 -11.01 1.23 11.90
N ALA A 162 -11.19 -0.06 11.62
CA ALA A 162 -11.75 -0.50 10.35
C ALA A 162 -13.19 0.00 10.18
N ASP A 163 -14.02 -0.14 11.20
CA ASP A 163 -15.41 0.33 11.18
C ASP A 163 -15.49 1.85 10.97
N HIS A 164 -14.57 2.60 11.59
CA HIS A 164 -14.45 4.05 11.36
C HIS A 164 -14.10 4.39 9.91
N CYS A 165 -13.11 3.69 9.32
CA CYS A 165 -12.71 3.91 7.92
C CYS A 165 -13.84 3.60 6.94
N VAL A 166 -14.56 2.50 7.17
CA VAL A 166 -15.73 2.10 6.37
C VAL A 166 -16.83 3.17 6.46
N ALA A 167 -17.21 3.60 7.67
CA ALA A 167 -18.22 4.64 7.87
C ALA A 167 -17.81 5.98 7.22
N ALA A 168 -16.52 6.33 7.24
CA ALA A 168 -16.01 7.53 6.59
C ALA A 168 -16.20 7.46 5.08
N LEU A 169 -15.92 6.31 4.43
CA LEU A 169 -16.15 6.14 2.99
C LEU A 169 -17.62 6.28 2.64
N HIS A 170 -18.51 5.60 3.36
CA HIS A 170 -19.96 5.73 3.12
C HIS A 170 -20.43 7.17 3.24
N SER A 171 -19.94 7.90 4.24
CA SER A 171 -20.25 9.32 4.41
C SER A 171 -19.78 10.18 3.23
N LEU A 172 -18.58 9.91 2.71
CA LEU A 172 -18.03 10.61 1.54
C LEU A 172 -18.80 10.26 0.26
N ILE A 173 -19.16 9.00 0.07
CA ILE A 173 -19.96 8.55 -1.09
C ILE A 173 -21.36 9.17 -1.06
N ALA A 174 -21.95 9.38 0.13
CA ALA A 174 -23.26 10.03 0.26
C ALA A 174 -23.26 11.50 -0.20
N LEU A 175 -22.09 12.14 -0.29
CA LEU A 175 -21.94 13.50 -0.83
C LEU A 175 -21.93 13.55 -2.36
N LEU A 176 -21.79 12.40 -3.04
CA LEU A 176 -21.81 12.35 -4.49
C LEU A 176 -23.24 12.63 -5.02
N PRO A 177 -23.35 13.26 -6.20
CA PRO A 177 -24.64 13.39 -6.88
C PRO A 177 -25.32 12.02 -7.02
N ALA A 178 -26.64 11.99 -6.89
CA ALA A 178 -27.40 10.80 -7.27
C ALA A 178 -27.15 10.44 -8.74
N GLU A 179 -27.19 9.15 -9.06
CA GLU A 179 -27.13 8.71 -10.45
C GLU A 179 -28.25 9.42 -11.24
N THR A 180 -27.85 10.19 -12.25
CA THR A 180 -28.84 10.77 -13.16
C THR A 180 -29.31 9.62 -14.03
N GLU A 181 -30.50 9.11 -13.80
CA GLU A 181 -31.18 8.19 -14.72
C GLU A 181 -31.14 8.80 -16.13
N ARG A 182 -30.46 8.10 -17.06
CA ARG A 182 -30.48 8.42 -18.49
C ARG A 182 -31.51 7.57 -19.20
#